data_898dd6d208ef30c46c24599f479d7c57
#
_entry.id   898dd6d208ef30c46c24599f479d7c57
#
_cell.length_a   1.000
_cell.length_b   1.000
_cell.length_c   1.000
_cell.angle_alpha   90.00
_cell.angle_beta   90.00
_cell.angle_gamma   90.00
#
_symmetry.space_group_name_H-M   'P 1'
#
loop_
_entity.id
_entity.type
_entity.pdbx_description
1 polymer ?
#
loop_
_entity_poly.entity_id
_entity_poly.type
_entity_poly.pdbx_seq_one_letter_code
_entity_poly.pdbx_strand_id
1 'polypeptide(L)'
;MRTMKAIGMVEYKTVSTGIKAADLIVKTADVELIQAQTVCPGKFIILFTGDLSAIRVSVDAAQNTYRESLIDSFVLGNPHESLFKALTCTAEIDNVQALGVIETFTGASAIVAADHAAKTAEVTVFEIRVARGMCGKSYVLLTGSVAAVTEAVESSVALIKEEGLMLDYAVIPSPSKEFVKTLI
;
A
#
# COMPACT_ATOMS: atom_id res chain seq x y z
N MET A 1 -21.24 0.59 9.58
CA MET A 1 -19.87 0.51 9.05
C MET A 1 -19.94 0.97 7.60
N ARG A 2 -19.25 2.05 7.25
CA ARG A 2 -19.17 2.51 5.85
C ARG A 2 -18.40 1.46 5.06
N THR A 3 -18.91 1.03 3.94
CA THR A 3 -18.21 0.09 3.05
C THR A 3 -17.06 0.87 2.41
N MET A 4 -15.82 0.56 2.79
CA MET A 4 -14.63 1.17 2.18
C MET A 4 -14.54 0.70 0.73
N LYS A 5 -14.75 1.61 -0.24
CA LYS A 5 -14.90 1.24 -1.65
C LYS A 5 -13.74 1.65 -2.54
N ALA A 6 -12.85 2.53 -2.05
CA ALA A 6 -11.67 2.98 -2.79
C ALA A 6 -10.57 3.45 -1.84
N ILE A 7 -9.33 3.43 -2.31
CA ILE A 7 -8.17 4.03 -1.65
C ILE A 7 -7.61 5.11 -2.56
N GLY A 8 -7.36 6.30 -1.99
CA GLY A 8 -6.57 7.37 -2.60
C GLY A 8 -5.24 7.53 -1.89
N MET A 9 -4.20 7.87 -2.65
CA MET A 9 -2.91 8.24 -2.12
C MET A 9 -2.37 9.47 -2.84
N VAL A 10 -1.72 10.34 -2.09
CA VAL A 10 -0.86 11.41 -2.63
C VAL A 10 0.43 11.48 -1.80
N GLU A 11 1.54 11.72 -2.47
CA GLU A 11 2.86 11.84 -1.87
C GLU A 11 3.50 13.16 -2.27
N TYR A 12 4.02 13.90 -1.27
CA TYR A 12 4.61 15.22 -1.46
C TYR A 12 6.07 15.27 -1.02
N LYS A 13 6.86 16.15 -1.69
CA LYS A 13 8.28 16.36 -1.41
C LYS A 13 8.54 16.92 -0.01
N THR A 14 7.58 17.67 0.57
CA THR A 14 7.76 18.39 1.84
C THR A 14 6.61 18.13 2.81
N VAL A 15 6.93 18.10 4.08
CA VAL A 15 5.97 17.90 5.18
C VAL A 15 4.93 19.02 5.22
N SER A 16 5.35 20.27 5.06
CA SER A 16 4.44 21.44 5.13
C SER A 16 3.37 21.40 4.03
N THR A 17 3.77 21.04 2.81
CA THR A 17 2.80 20.86 1.70
C THR A 17 1.89 19.67 1.94
N GLY A 18 2.44 18.54 2.43
CA GLY A 18 1.63 17.37 2.75
C GLY A 18 0.57 17.66 3.81
N ILE A 19 0.89 18.39 4.87
CA ILE A 19 -0.10 18.78 5.89
C ILE A 19 -1.22 19.66 5.30
N LYS A 20 -0.87 20.63 4.44
CA LYS A 20 -1.88 21.45 3.74
C LYS A 20 -2.75 20.61 2.81
N ALA A 21 -2.16 19.67 2.11
CA ALA A 21 -2.87 18.78 1.21
C ALA A 21 -3.82 17.84 1.96
N ALA A 22 -3.42 17.34 3.13
CA ALA A 22 -4.30 16.53 3.98
C ALA A 22 -5.54 17.30 4.43
N ASP A 23 -5.37 18.55 4.85
CA ASP A 23 -6.50 19.43 5.21
C ASP A 23 -7.40 19.73 4.00
N LEU A 24 -6.81 19.98 2.82
CA LEU A 24 -7.56 20.17 1.58
C LEU A 24 -8.38 18.93 1.21
N ILE A 25 -7.80 17.74 1.27
CA ILE A 25 -8.44 16.46 0.92
C ILE A 25 -9.72 16.25 1.73
N VAL A 26 -9.65 16.38 3.06
CA VAL A 26 -10.82 16.14 3.93
C VAL A 26 -11.87 17.24 3.84
N LYS A 27 -11.50 18.44 3.36
CA LYS A 27 -12.43 19.54 3.10
C LYS A 27 -13.08 19.45 1.71
N THR A 28 -12.48 18.71 0.78
CA THR A 28 -12.96 18.61 -0.60
C THR A 28 -14.15 17.65 -0.73
N ALA A 29 -14.08 16.50 -0.06
CA ALA A 29 -15.13 15.49 -0.11
C ALA A 29 -15.15 14.65 1.18
N ASP A 30 -16.20 13.84 1.32
CA ASP A 30 -16.39 12.97 2.48
C ASP A 30 -15.50 11.72 2.39
N VAL A 31 -14.27 11.88 2.86
CA VAL A 31 -13.23 10.86 2.90
C VAL A 31 -12.67 10.70 4.32
N GLU A 32 -12.12 9.53 4.61
CA GLU A 32 -11.48 9.20 5.88
C GLU A 32 -9.99 8.98 5.69
N LEU A 33 -9.15 9.64 6.50
CA LEU A 33 -7.71 9.45 6.47
C LEU A 33 -7.33 8.11 7.13
N ILE A 34 -6.62 7.26 6.39
CA ILE A 34 -5.99 6.05 6.92
C ILE A 34 -4.64 6.41 7.54
N GLN A 35 -3.83 7.18 6.80
CA GLN A 35 -2.52 7.66 7.23
C GLN A 35 -2.25 9.06 6.66
N ALA A 36 -1.67 9.95 7.47
CA ALA A 36 -1.13 11.22 7.04
C ALA A 36 0.16 11.46 7.84
N GLN A 37 1.32 11.13 7.26
CA GLN A 37 2.57 11.06 8.01
C GLN A 37 3.81 11.33 7.17
N THR A 38 4.89 11.68 7.88
CA THR A 38 6.22 11.78 7.28
C THR A 38 6.77 10.41 6.90
N VAL A 39 7.40 10.35 5.73
CA VAL A 39 8.12 9.17 5.24
C VAL A 39 9.52 9.55 4.78
N CYS A 40 10.41 8.57 4.62
CA CYS A 40 11.77 8.81 4.17
C CYS A 40 11.82 9.24 2.69
N PRO A 41 12.77 10.11 2.31
CA PRO A 41 13.67 10.94 3.11
C PRO A 41 13.14 12.37 3.35
N GLY A 42 12.13 12.54 4.18
CA GLY A 42 11.53 13.84 4.50
C GLY A 42 10.33 14.21 3.62
N LYS A 43 9.73 13.24 2.96
CA LYS A 43 8.48 13.36 2.22
C LYS A 43 7.26 13.24 3.15
N PHE A 44 6.07 13.47 2.61
CA PHE A 44 4.81 13.28 3.32
C PHE A 44 3.83 12.49 2.46
N ILE A 45 3.26 11.44 3.03
CA ILE A 45 2.26 10.59 2.38
C ILE A 45 0.90 10.77 3.04
N ILE A 46 -0.14 10.74 2.22
CA ILE A 46 -1.54 10.77 2.67
C ILE A 46 -2.25 9.60 2.00
N LEU A 47 -2.74 8.67 2.82
CA LEU A 47 -3.60 7.56 2.42
C LEU A 47 -4.98 7.81 3.00
N PHE A 48 -6.00 7.68 2.18
CA PHE A 48 -7.39 7.92 2.56
C PHE A 48 -8.36 7.03 1.81
N THR A 49 -9.54 6.85 2.38
CA THR A 49 -10.60 5.95 1.87
C THR A 49 -11.95 6.64 1.82
N GLY A 50 -12.84 6.13 1.00
CA GLY A 50 -14.19 6.64 0.81
C GLY A 50 -14.85 6.09 -0.45
N ASP A 51 -15.92 6.71 -0.86
CA ASP A 51 -16.55 6.41 -2.14
C ASP A 51 -15.62 6.82 -3.31
N LEU A 52 -15.59 6.03 -4.38
CA LEU A 52 -14.66 6.24 -5.51
C LEU A 52 -14.72 7.65 -6.10
N SER A 53 -15.91 8.25 -6.18
CA SER A 53 -16.09 9.62 -6.66
C SER A 53 -15.47 10.65 -5.72
N ALA A 54 -15.64 10.48 -4.41
CA ALA A 54 -15.04 11.34 -3.38
C ALA A 54 -13.51 11.25 -3.40
N ILE A 55 -12.97 10.02 -3.53
CA ILE A 55 -11.53 9.78 -3.65
C ILE A 55 -10.95 10.48 -4.89
N ARG A 56 -11.59 10.32 -6.07
CA ARG A 56 -11.12 10.96 -7.30
C ARG A 56 -11.09 12.48 -7.18
N VAL A 57 -12.19 13.09 -6.74
CA VAL A 57 -12.25 14.55 -6.58
C VAL A 57 -11.20 15.06 -5.59
N SER A 58 -10.97 14.35 -4.49
CA SER A 58 -9.97 14.73 -3.48
C SER A 58 -8.54 14.57 -4.00
N VAL A 59 -8.23 13.49 -4.74
CA VAL A 59 -6.92 13.31 -5.37
C VAL A 59 -6.68 14.41 -6.41
N ASP A 60 -7.65 14.67 -7.29
CA ASP A 60 -7.55 15.70 -8.33
C ASP A 60 -7.35 17.10 -7.74
N ALA A 61 -8.09 17.44 -6.67
CA ALA A 61 -7.92 18.72 -5.98
C ALA A 61 -6.51 18.87 -5.38
N ALA A 62 -6.01 17.83 -4.72
CA ALA A 62 -4.68 17.83 -4.11
C ALA A 62 -3.56 17.91 -5.17
N GLN A 63 -3.68 17.15 -6.26
CA GLN A 63 -2.74 17.17 -7.39
C GLN A 63 -2.66 18.54 -8.05
N ASN A 64 -3.81 19.14 -8.37
CA ASN A 64 -3.87 20.41 -9.09
C ASN A 64 -3.38 21.58 -8.22
N THR A 65 -3.71 21.57 -6.90
CA THR A 65 -3.35 22.66 -5.99
C THR A 65 -1.86 22.68 -5.64
N TYR A 66 -1.23 21.49 -5.52
CA TYR A 66 0.16 21.38 -5.07
C TYR A 66 1.05 20.63 -6.07
N ARG A 67 0.81 20.81 -7.35
CA ARG A 67 1.46 20.07 -8.46
C ARG A 67 2.98 20.09 -8.42
N GLU A 68 3.59 21.24 -8.10
CA GLU A 68 5.06 21.39 -8.09
C GLU A 68 5.75 20.55 -6.98
N SER A 69 5.01 20.26 -5.91
CA SER A 69 5.50 19.47 -4.77
C SER A 69 5.07 18.01 -4.82
N LEU A 70 4.19 17.65 -5.74
CA LEU A 70 3.70 16.27 -5.91
C LEU A 70 4.83 15.36 -6.39
N ILE A 71 4.90 14.15 -5.81
CA ILE A 71 5.81 13.09 -6.22
C ILE A 71 5.02 12.01 -6.94
N ASP A 72 3.96 11.51 -6.27
CA ASP A 72 3.17 10.39 -6.76
C ASP A 72 1.73 10.48 -6.25
N SER A 73 0.81 9.84 -6.95
CA SER A 73 -0.58 9.75 -6.55
C SER A 73 -1.29 8.64 -7.30
N PHE A 74 -2.23 7.99 -6.66
CA PHE A 74 -3.07 7.00 -7.32
C PHE A 74 -4.47 6.94 -6.71
N VAL A 75 -5.37 6.30 -7.46
CA VAL A 75 -6.72 5.93 -7.03
C VAL A 75 -6.92 4.45 -7.31
N LEU A 76 -7.17 3.67 -6.27
CA LEU A 76 -7.50 2.25 -6.35
C LEU A 76 -8.98 2.06 -6.06
N GLY A 77 -9.76 1.70 -7.08
CA GLY A 77 -11.17 1.33 -6.93
C GLY A 77 -11.33 -0.11 -6.50
N ASN A 78 -12.25 -0.36 -5.57
CA ASN A 78 -12.57 -1.71 -5.09
C ASN A 78 -11.35 -2.52 -4.58
N PRO A 79 -10.57 -1.97 -3.64
CA PRO A 79 -9.43 -2.69 -3.06
C PRO A 79 -9.89 -3.97 -2.34
N HIS A 80 -9.05 -4.98 -2.32
CA HIS A 80 -9.30 -6.18 -1.51
C HIS A 80 -9.34 -5.80 -0.03
N GLU A 81 -10.26 -6.38 0.73
CA GLU A 81 -10.50 -6.01 2.14
C GLU A 81 -9.28 -6.20 3.05
N SER A 82 -8.41 -7.19 2.78
CA SER A 82 -7.20 -7.44 3.55
C SER A 82 -6.22 -6.26 3.55
N LEU A 83 -6.24 -5.40 2.52
CA LEU A 83 -5.33 -4.27 2.41
C LEU A 83 -5.46 -3.28 3.57
N PHE A 84 -6.67 -3.04 4.06
CA PHE A 84 -6.89 -2.09 5.15
C PHE A 84 -6.22 -2.55 6.44
N LYS A 85 -6.34 -3.85 6.77
CA LYS A 85 -5.68 -4.44 7.93
C LYS A 85 -4.16 -4.46 7.76
N ALA A 86 -3.67 -4.77 6.56
CA ALA A 86 -2.24 -4.80 6.25
C ALA A 86 -1.60 -3.40 6.30
N LEU A 87 -2.28 -2.35 5.80
CA LEU A 87 -1.82 -0.96 5.86
C LEU A 87 -1.75 -0.40 7.28
N THR A 88 -2.63 -0.87 8.17
CA THR A 88 -2.69 -0.44 9.58
C THR A 88 -1.93 -1.37 10.53
N CYS A 89 -1.29 -2.43 10.02
CA CYS A 89 -0.60 -3.47 10.81
C CYS A 89 -1.53 -4.10 11.88
N THR A 90 -2.79 -4.35 11.50
CA THR A 90 -3.81 -4.98 12.36
C THR A 90 -4.28 -6.33 11.85
N ALA A 91 -3.59 -6.90 10.87
CA ALA A 91 -3.90 -8.23 10.36
C ALA A 91 -3.52 -9.30 11.39
N GLU A 92 -4.47 -10.16 11.70
CA GLU A 92 -4.24 -11.32 12.57
C GLU A 92 -3.76 -12.49 11.72
N ILE A 93 -2.68 -13.15 12.13
CA ILE A 93 -2.08 -14.29 11.43
C ILE A 93 -1.85 -15.42 12.43
N ASP A 94 -2.55 -16.52 12.23
CA ASP A 94 -2.40 -17.69 13.10
C ASP A 94 -1.20 -18.55 12.69
N ASN A 95 -0.91 -18.65 11.41
CA ASN A 95 0.16 -19.51 10.88
C ASN A 95 0.70 -19.00 9.54
N VAL A 96 2.00 -19.01 9.38
CA VAL A 96 2.70 -18.70 8.12
C VAL A 96 3.22 -19.99 7.52
N GLN A 97 2.49 -20.56 6.53
CA GLN A 97 2.91 -21.78 5.82
C GLN A 97 4.02 -21.48 4.82
N ALA A 98 3.81 -20.46 3.98
CA ALA A 98 4.80 -19.88 3.11
C ALA A 98 4.78 -18.37 3.30
N LEU A 99 5.91 -17.72 3.12
CA LEU A 99 6.03 -16.27 3.20
C LEU A 99 6.38 -15.71 1.83
N GLY A 100 5.55 -14.81 1.34
CA GLY A 100 5.82 -13.99 0.15
C GLY A 100 6.26 -12.59 0.56
N VAL A 101 7.27 -12.08 -0.13
CA VAL A 101 7.79 -10.73 0.03
C VAL A 101 7.86 -10.06 -1.34
N ILE A 102 7.32 -8.85 -1.47
CA ILE A 102 7.44 -8.03 -2.68
C ILE A 102 7.97 -6.66 -2.27
N GLU A 103 9.13 -6.27 -2.78
CA GLU A 103 9.72 -4.94 -2.55
C GLU A 103 9.54 -4.06 -3.77
N THR A 104 9.22 -2.78 -3.54
CA THR A 104 8.95 -1.80 -4.59
C THR A 104 9.65 -0.48 -4.33
N PHE A 105 9.83 0.31 -5.41
CA PHE A 105 10.43 1.64 -5.30
C PHE A 105 9.48 2.70 -4.75
N THR A 106 8.15 2.49 -4.82
CA THR A 106 7.15 3.47 -4.36
C THR A 106 6.07 2.82 -3.49
N GLY A 107 5.42 3.63 -2.65
CA GLY A 107 4.28 3.19 -1.85
C GLY A 107 3.06 2.80 -2.69
N ALA A 108 2.83 3.53 -3.78
CA ALA A 108 1.74 3.25 -4.70
C ALA A 108 1.85 1.84 -5.30
N SER A 109 3.03 1.51 -5.84
CA SER A 109 3.26 0.19 -6.43
C SER A 109 3.16 -0.96 -5.42
N ALA A 110 3.56 -0.75 -4.16
CA ALA A 110 3.36 -1.76 -3.11
C ALA A 110 1.88 -2.04 -2.86
N ILE A 111 1.04 -1.00 -2.77
CA ILE A 111 -0.39 -1.17 -2.54
C ILE A 111 -1.07 -1.84 -3.75
N VAL A 112 -0.69 -1.45 -4.97
CA VAL A 112 -1.20 -2.08 -6.21
C VAL A 112 -0.79 -3.54 -6.29
N ALA A 113 0.47 -3.87 -5.99
CA ALA A 113 0.96 -5.25 -5.96
C ALA A 113 0.23 -6.10 -4.90
N ALA A 114 -0.01 -5.53 -3.71
CA ALA A 114 -0.74 -6.19 -2.64
C ALA A 114 -2.20 -6.49 -3.03
N ASP A 115 -2.88 -5.53 -3.68
CA ASP A 115 -4.24 -5.71 -4.17
C ASP A 115 -4.32 -6.80 -5.24
N HIS A 116 -3.37 -6.78 -6.17
CA HIS A 116 -3.28 -7.78 -7.22
C HIS A 116 -3.02 -9.19 -6.64
N ALA A 117 -2.06 -9.32 -5.72
CA ALA A 117 -1.76 -10.56 -5.04
C ALA A 117 -2.99 -11.17 -4.35
N ALA A 118 -3.70 -10.35 -3.56
CA ALA A 118 -4.88 -10.78 -2.81
C ALA A 118 -6.08 -11.16 -3.71
N LYS A 119 -6.13 -10.63 -4.95
CA LYS A 119 -7.18 -10.94 -5.93
C LYS A 119 -6.84 -12.11 -6.85
N THR A 120 -5.55 -12.44 -6.98
CA THR A 120 -5.08 -13.48 -7.92
C THR A 120 -5.07 -14.86 -7.29
N ALA A 121 -4.73 -14.98 -6.00
CA ALA A 121 -4.61 -16.26 -5.32
C ALA A 121 -5.15 -16.19 -3.88
N GLU A 122 -5.40 -17.37 -3.30
CA GLU A 122 -5.87 -17.49 -1.92
C GLU A 122 -4.72 -17.26 -0.92
N VAL A 123 -4.39 -15.96 -0.72
CA VAL A 123 -3.34 -15.49 0.18
C VAL A 123 -3.87 -14.44 1.14
N THR A 124 -3.24 -14.32 2.30
CA THR A 124 -3.48 -13.24 3.26
C THR A 124 -2.34 -12.25 3.18
N VAL A 125 -2.62 -11.03 2.68
CA VAL A 125 -1.71 -9.90 2.82
C VAL A 125 -1.82 -9.38 4.24
N PHE A 126 -0.69 -9.35 4.96
CA PHE A 126 -0.73 -9.02 6.39
C PHE A 126 0.08 -7.77 6.77
N GLU A 127 1.01 -7.36 5.92
CA GLU A 127 1.73 -6.11 6.11
C GLU A 127 1.97 -5.42 4.77
N ILE A 128 1.70 -4.12 4.72
CA ILE A 128 2.11 -3.22 3.65
C ILE A 128 2.83 -2.04 4.30
N ARG A 129 4.15 -2.02 4.18
CA ARG A 129 4.95 -0.92 4.73
C ARG A 129 5.29 0.08 3.65
N VAL A 130 4.70 1.27 3.77
CA VAL A 130 4.83 2.33 2.78
C VAL A 130 5.92 3.32 3.18
N ALA A 131 7.04 3.33 2.46
CA ALA A 131 8.14 4.32 2.50
C ALA A 131 8.72 4.64 3.90
N ARG A 132 8.42 3.86 4.92
CA ARG A 132 8.76 4.15 6.31
C ARG A 132 10.05 3.44 6.71
N GLY A 133 11.12 4.20 6.99
CA GLY A 133 12.42 3.65 7.39
C GLY A 133 13.24 3.01 6.25
N MET A 134 12.82 3.17 4.99
CA MET A 134 13.37 2.46 3.83
C MET A 134 13.81 3.39 2.69
N CYS A 135 14.12 4.64 2.96
CA CYS A 135 14.53 5.62 1.94
C CYS A 135 13.53 5.78 0.77
N GLY A 136 12.23 5.65 1.06
CA GLY A 136 11.15 5.77 0.07
C GLY A 136 10.71 4.45 -0.58
N LYS A 137 11.44 3.35 -0.36
CA LYS A 137 11.03 2.02 -0.78
C LYS A 137 9.89 1.48 0.09
N SER A 138 9.20 0.47 -0.41
CA SER A 138 8.06 -0.14 0.26
C SER A 138 8.09 -1.64 0.11
N TYR A 139 7.38 -2.37 0.98
CA TYR A 139 7.25 -3.81 0.83
C TYR A 139 5.87 -4.32 1.24
N VAL A 140 5.57 -5.50 0.75
CA VAL A 140 4.38 -6.28 1.06
C VAL A 140 4.80 -7.62 1.64
N LEU A 141 4.14 -8.05 2.72
CA LEU A 141 4.24 -9.41 3.24
C LEU A 141 2.90 -10.12 3.08
N LEU A 142 2.96 -11.35 2.58
CA LEU A 142 1.78 -12.19 2.40
C LEU A 142 2.06 -13.64 2.75
N THR A 143 1.01 -14.39 3.11
CA THR A 143 1.10 -15.81 3.47
C THR A 143 -0.06 -16.61 2.88
N GLY A 144 0.15 -17.90 2.72
CA GLY A 144 -0.78 -18.89 2.19
C GLY A 144 -0.09 -20.22 1.94
N SER A 145 -0.70 -21.09 1.14
CA SER A 145 0.00 -22.27 0.64
C SER A 145 1.17 -21.89 -0.26
N VAL A 146 2.18 -22.75 -0.38
CA VAL A 146 3.35 -22.47 -1.23
C VAL A 146 2.95 -22.10 -2.66
N ALA A 147 2.01 -22.86 -3.24
CA ALA A 147 1.53 -22.61 -4.60
C ALA A 147 0.81 -21.26 -4.73
N ALA A 148 -0.07 -20.92 -3.78
CA ALA A 148 -0.81 -19.67 -3.79
C ALA A 148 0.13 -18.46 -3.60
N VAL A 149 1.10 -18.55 -2.69
CA VAL A 149 2.11 -17.50 -2.47
C VAL A 149 2.98 -17.30 -3.70
N THR A 150 3.41 -18.39 -4.35
CA THR A 150 4.22 -18.31 -5.57
C THR A 150 3.44 -17.62 -6.68
N GLU A 151 2.22 -18.03 -6.96
CA GLU A 151 1.35 -17.43 -7.98
C GLU A 151 1.08 -15.94 -7.68
N ALA A 152 0.71 -15.61 -6.44
CA ALA A 152 0.44 -14.24 -6.02
C ALA A 152 1.66 -13.32 -6.20
N VAL A 153 2.85 -13.78 -5.80
CA VAL A 153 4.09 -13.02 -5.92
C VAL A 153 4.49 -12.86 -7.37
N GLU A 154 4.57 -13.94 -8.16
CA GLU A 154 5.02 -13.90 -9.55
C GLU A 154 4.09 -13.06 -10.43
N SER A 155 2.77 -13.19 -10.30
CA SER A 155 1.82 -12.39 -11.05
C SER A 155 1.88 -10.90 -10.68
N SER A 156 2.03 -10.58 -9.39
CA SER A 156 2.15 -9.18 -8.94
C SER A 156 3.48 -8.55 -9.37
N VAL A 157 4.57 -9.33 -9.32
CA VAL A 157 5.89 -8.90 -9.81
C VAL A 157 5.84 -8.63 -11.31
N ALA A 158 5.19 -9.50 -12.10
CA ALA A 158 5.02 -9.28 -13.54
C ALA A 158 4.31 -7.95 -13.83
N LEU A 159 3.23 -7.65 -13.10
CA LEU A 159 2.46 -6.42 -13.25
C LEU A 159 3.31 -5.16 -13.01
N ILE A 160 4.04 -5.09 -11.89
CA ILE A 160 4.79 -3.87 -11.51
C ILE A 160 6.15 -3.77 -12.21
N LYS A 161 6.69 -4.88 -12.73
CA LYS A 161 7.96 -4.92 -13.46
C LYS A 161 7.88 -4.18 -14.79
N GLU A 162 6.75 -4.25 -15.47
CA GLU A 162 6.53 -3.53 -16.73
C GLU A 162 6.62 -2.01 -16.55
N GLU A 163 6.27 -1.51 -15.37
CA GLU A 163 6.37 -0.09 -15.01
C GLU A 163 7.75 0.31 -14.46
N GLY A 164 8.67 -0.65 -14.29
CA GLY A 164 10.00 -0.42 -13.71
C GLY A 164 9.97 -0.13 -12.19
N LEU A 165 8.90 -0.50 -11.50
CA LEU A 165 8.66 -0.17 -10.09
C LEU A 165 9.01 -1.31 -9.12
N MET A 166 9.31 -2.51 -9.63
CA MET A 166 9.73 -3.66 -8.83
C MET A 166 11.19 -3.52 -8.43
N LEU A 167 11.49 -3.77 -7.15
CA LEU A 167 12.86 -3.74 -6.61
C LEU A 167 13.42 -5.16 -6.41
N ASP A 168 12.73 -5.98 -5.61
CA ASP A 168 13.10 -7.36 -5.31
C ASP A 168 11.89 -8.16 -4.84
N TYR A 169 11.98 -9.48 -4.82
CA TYR A 169 10.93 -10.35 -4.28
C TYR A 169 11.51 -11.67 -3.79
N ALA A 170 10.79 -12.32 -2.88
CA ALA A 170 11.14 -13.64 -2.38
C ALA A 170 9.89 -14.47 -2.06
N VAL A 171 10.02 -15.79 -2.25
CA VAL A 171 9.08 -16.78 -1.73
C VAL A 171 9.85 -17.76 -0.83
N ILE A 172 9.42 -17.87 0.42
CA ILE A 172 10.02 -18.78 1.41
C ILE A 172 8.99 -19.88 1.71
N PRO A 173 9.17 -21.10 1.20
CA PRO A 173 8.16 -22.16 1.28
C PRO A 173 7.82 -22.65 2.69
N SER A 174 8.72 -22.55 3.63
CA SER A 174 8.51 -23.02 5.00
C SER A 174 9.39 -22.19 5.94
N PRO A 175 9.02 -20.95 6.25
CA PRO A 175 9.83 -20.08 7.09
C PRO A 175 9.95 -20.67 8.49
N SER A 176 11.11 -20.51 9.14
CA SER A 176 11.29 -20.99 10.51
C SER A 176 10.34 -20.26 11.46
N LYS A 177 9.78 -21.00 12.41
CA LYS A 177 8.87 -20.42 13.42
C LYS A 177 9.54 -19.35 14.28
N GLU A 178 10.84 -19.47 14.51
CA GLU A 178 11.62 -18.48 15.27
C GLU A 178 11.72 -17.16 14.50
N PHE A 179 12.01 -17.24 13.19
CA PHE A 179 12.04 -16.05 12.32
C PHE A 179 10.67 -15.40 12.20
N VAL A 180 9.62 -16.17 11.97
CA VAL A 180 8.25 -15.65 11.84
C VAL A 180 7.84 -14.83 13.06
N LYS A 181 8.17 -15.27 14.29
CA LYS A 181 7.89 -14.53 15.54
C LYS A 181 8.54 -13.14 15.60
N THR A 182 9.54 -12.86 14.77
CA THR A 182 10.19 -11.54 14.71
C THR A 182 9.55 -10.61 13.69
N LEU A 183 8.70 -11.15 12.82
CA LEU A 183 7.97 -10.39 11.78
C LEU A 183 6.58 -9.95 12.23
N ILE A 184 5.98 -10.69 13.18
CA ILE A 184 4.58 -10.52 13.61
C ILE A 184 4.53 -9.94 15.01
#